data_3397316e773033c9e7f51c7e02d56007
#
_entry.id   3397316e773033c9e7f51c7e02d56007
#
_cell.length_a   1.000
_cell.length_b   1.000
_cell.length_c   1.000
_cell.angle_alpha   90.00
_cell.angle_beta   90.00
_cell.angle_gamma   90.00
#
_symmetry.space_group_name_H-M   'P 1'
#
loop_
_entity.id
_entity.type
_entity.pdbx_description
1 polymer ?
#
loop_
_entity_poly.entity_id
_entity_poly.type
_entity_poly.pdbx_seq_one_letter_code
_entity_poly.pdbx_strand_id
1 'polypeptide(L)'
;SFHNHGTGFTEAMLADMDASGLADELIRRPYPRLPADPADYFHMWLTQGVLPGATDGVPAMSFFHFERTWWAQRHRPNVLLVHHADLTSDRAGEMRRLADFLEISIPAEVWPHLVEAAGFASMRRDGAALMGPAVESFRGGAKRFFNRGSNGRWRGLFRDEDLALYDAKIAATLEPDCARWLAGGRHAAG
;
A
#
# COMPACT_ATOMS: atom_id res chain seq x y z
N SER A 1 4.28 1.16 -5.43
CA SER A 1 2.93 1.23 -6.06
C SER A 1 2.28 2.58 -5.80
N PHE A 2 2.44 3.16 -4.63
CA PHE A 2 1.84 4.45 -4.24
C PHE A 2 2.25 5.59 -5.22
N HIS A 3 3.53 5.71 -5.54
CA HIS A 3 4.03 6.64 -6.55
C HIS A 3 3.30 6.50 -7.90
N ASN A 4 3.12 5.26 -8.38
CA ASN A 4 2.42 5.02 -9.64
C ASN A 4 0.96 5.48 -9.61
N HIS A 5 0.26 5.30 -8.49
CA HIS A 5 -1.11 5.75 -8.32
C HIS A 5 -1.18 7.28 -8.25
N GLY A 6 -0.43 7.89 -7.34
CA GLY A 6 -0.47 9.34 -7.13
C GLY A 6 -0.05 10.16 -8.35
N THR A 7 0.98 9.71 -9.08
CA THR A 7 1.36 10.36 -10.35
C THR A 7 0.42 10.03 -11.51
N GLY A 8 -0.52 9.11 -11.32
CA GLY A 8 -1.51 8.70 -12.30
C GLY A 8 -2.86 9.42 -12.17
N PHE A 9 -3.12 10.15 -11.11
CA PHE A 9 -4.39 10.87 -10.95
C PHE A 9 -4.62 11.88 -12.06
N THR A 10 -5.90 12.02 -12.47
CA THR A 10 -6.34 13.06 -13.40
C THR A 10 -6.36 14.42 -12.72
N GLU A 11 -6.33 15.51 -13.49
CA GLU A 11 -6.46 16.86 -12.94
C GLU A 11 -7.80 17.06 -12.23
N ALA A 12 -8.88 16.45 -12.72
CA ALA A 12 -10.18 16.48 -12.07
C ALA A 12 -10.14 15.82 -10.69
N MET A 13 -9.51 14.63 -10.57
CA MET A 13 -9.33 13.95 -9.28
C MET A 13 -8.47 14.78 -8.32
N LEU A 14 -7.40 15.40 -8.81
CA LEU A 14 -6.55 16.24 -7.98
C LEU A 14 -7.29 17.51 -7.51
N ALA A 15 -8.11 18.13 -8.36
CA ALA A 15 -8.94 19.28 -7.99
C ALA A 15 -9.99 18.89 -6.93
N ASP A 16 -10.60 17.72 -7.06
CA ASP A 16 -11.55 17.20 -6.08
C ASP A 16 -10.88 16.93 -4.72
N MET A 17 -9.69 16.34 -4.73
CA MET A 17 -8.88 16.17 -3.53
C MET A 17 -8.48 17.50 -2.88
N ASP A 18 -8.14 18.52 -3.68
CA ASP A 18 -7.83 19.86 -3.17
C ASP A 18 -9.06 20.51 -2.52
N ALA A 19 -10.25 20.25 -3.07
CA ALA A 19 -11.49 20.82 -2.58
C ALA A 19 -12.05 20.09 -1.34
N SER A 20 -11.91 18.76 -1.29
CA SER A 20 -12.59 17.92 -0.30
C SER A 20 -11.67 17.31 0.77
N GLY A 21 -10.49 16.90 0.38
CA GLY A 21 -9.69 15.97 1.20
C GLY A 21 -8.89 16.60 2.32
N LEU A 22 -8.58 17.88 2.22
CA LEU A 22 -7.72 18.60 3.16
C LEU A 22 -8.37 19.88 3.68
N ALA A 23 -9.69 19.93 3.62
CA ALA A 23 -10.50 21.04 4.13
C ALA A 23 -10.53 21.11 5.67
N ASP A 24 -9.96 20.14 6.37
CA ASP A 24 -9.75 20.20 7.81
C ASP A 24 -8.92 21.44 8.15
N GLU A 25 -9.40 22.23 9.09
CA GLU A 25 -8.75 23.47 9.54
C GLU A 25 -7.29 23.28 9.97
N LEU A 26 -6.94 22.05 10.41
CA LEU A 26 -5.58 21.68 10.81
C LEU A 26 -4.64 21.49 9.59
N ILE A 27 -5.16 21.15 8.43
CA ILE A 27 -4.33 20.76 7.30
C ILE A 27 -4.32 21.84 6.22
N ARG A 28 -5.45 22.41 5.84
CA ARG A 28 -5.66 23.52 4.85
C ARG A 28 -4.58 23.67 3.77
N ARG A 29 -4.12 22.53 3.23
CA ARG A 29 -3.11 22.50 2.17
C ARG A 29 -3.65 21.75 0.98
N PRO A 30 -3.31 22.18 -0.24
CA PRO A 30 -3.60 21.39 -1.44
C PRO A 30 -3.04 19.98 -1.30
N TYR A 31 -3.70 19.01 -1.92
CA TYR A 31 -3.15 17.65 -1.98
C TYR A 31 -1.75 17.68 -2.59
N PRO A 32 -0.73 17.07 -1.95
CA PRO A 32 0.64 17.15 -2.41
C PRO A 32 0.79 16.58 -3.83
N ARG A 33 1.45 17.34 -4.70
CA ARG A 33 1.82 16.87 -6.03
C ARG A 33 3.09 16.05 -5.93
N LEU A 34 3.01 14.78 -6.38
CA LEU A 34 4.12 13.86 -6.26
C LEU A 34 5.14 14.11 -7.36
N PRO A 35 6.45 14.07 -7.05
CA PRO A 35 7.51 14.11 -8.06
C PRO A 35 7.31 13.02 -9.11
N ALA A 36 7.65 13.32 -10.36
CA ALA A 36 7.59 12.36 -11.45
C ALA A 36 8.67 11.27 -11.31
N ASP A 37 9.85 11.64 -10.80
CA ASP A 37 10.94 10.71 -10.51
C ASP A 37 10.63 9.91 -9.24
N PRO A 38 10.69 8.57 -9.27
CA PRO A 38 10.42 7.74 -8.11
C PRO A 38 11.44 7.88 -6.98
N ALA A 39 12.70 8.26 -7.26
CA ALA A 39 13.70 8.51 -6.23
C ALA A 39 13.42 9.81 -5.48
N ASP A 40 13.05 10.87 -6.19
CA ASP A 40 12.64 12.13 -5.57
C ASP A 40 11.37 11.96 -4.74
N TYR A 41 10.42 11.16 -5.23
CA TYR A 41 9.25 10.80 -4.44
C TYR A 41 9.62 10.02 -3.19
N PHE A 42 10.53 9.05 -3.27
CA PHE A 42 10.95 8.26 -2.13
C PHE A 42 11.62 9.12 -1.06
N HIS A 43 12.49 10.03 -1.47
CA HIS A 43 13.08 11.04 -0.57
C HIS A 43 12.03 11.91 0.11
N MET A 44 11.08 12.45 -0.67
CA MET A 44 9.96 13.25 -0.16
C MET A 44 9.12 12.45 0.84
N TRP A 45 8.82 11.18 0.53
CA TRP A 45 8.05 10.28 1.40
C TRP A 45 8.78 9.97 2.71
N LEU A 46 10.10 9.86 2.68
CA LEU A 46 10.92 9.64 3.87
C LEU A 46 11.03 10.87 4.78
N THR A 47 10.94 12.08 4.22
CA THR A 47 11.33 13.30 4.93
C THR A 47 10.18 14.26 5.21
N GLN A 48 9.00 14.02 4.63
CA GLN A 48 7.87 14.93 4.74
C GLN A 48 6.61 14.21 5.21
N GLY A 49 5.90 14.81 6.15
CA GLY A 49 4.59 14.38 6.61
C GLY A 49 3.49 15.37 6.23
N VAL A 50 2.26 14.91 6.18
CA VAL A 50 1.07 15.75 5.90
C VAL A 50 0.54 16.38 7.19
N LEU A 51 0.53 15.60 8.28
CA LEU A 51 0.01 16.06 9.57
C LEU A 51 1.07 16.86 10.35
N PRO A 52 0.66 17.80 11.21
CA PRO A 52 1.58 18.49 12.11
C PRO A 52 2.43 17.51 12.93
N GLY A 53 3.75 17.70 12.91
CA GLY A 53 4.70 16.81 13.61
C GLY A 53 5.04 15.50 12.90
N ALA A 54 4.36 15.14 11.83
CA ALA A 54 4.74 13.98 11.01
C ALA A 54 5.98 14.31 10.16
N THR A 55 6.93 13.39 10.11
CA THR A 55 8.20 13.56 9.40
C THR A 55 8.37 12.56 8.26
N ASP A 56 7.32 11.85 7.88
CA ASP A 56 7.29 10.85 6.81
C ASP A 56 5.87 10.62 6.31
N GLY A 57 5.76 9.91 5.19
CA GLY A 57 4.51 9.30 4.72
C GLY A 57 3.71 10.12 3.72
N VAL A 58 4.18 11.33 3.31
CA VAL A 58 3.48 12.13 2.30
C VAL A 58 3.16 11.29 1.03
N PRO A 59 1.96 11.38 0.48
CA PRO A 59 0.82 12.27 0.78
C PRO A 59 -0.22 11.66 1.73
N ALA A 60 0.13 10.62 2.44
CA ALA A 60 -0.75 9.96 3.42
C ALA A 60 -0.26 10.22 4.86
N MET A 61 -0.72 9.39 5.79
CA MET A 61 -0.26 9.44 7.18
C MET A 61 1.17 8.88 7.31
N SER A 62 1.83 9.18 8.45
CA SER A 62 3.13 8.62 8.79
C SER A 62 3.12 7.10 8.67
N PHE A 63 3.98 6.57 7.79
CA PHE A 63 4.10 5.15 7.53
C PHE A 63 4.61 4.38 8.74
N PHE A 64 5.71 4.83 9.33
CA PHE A 64 6.32 4.14 10.48
C PHE A 64 5.41 4.15 11.70
N HIS A 65 4.69 5.26 11.95
CA HIS A 65 3.69 5.31 13.02
C HIS A 65 2.54 4.34 12.78
N PHE A 66 2.02 4.30 11.55
CA PHE A 66 0.93 3.39 11.16
C PHE A 66 1.33 1.93 11.35
N GLU A 67 2.49 1.51 10.82
CA GLU A 67 2.98 0.15 10.92
C GLU A 67 3.20 -0.28 12.38
N ARG A 68 3.86 0.54 13.17
CA ARG A 68 4.06 0.28 14.61
C ARG A 68 2.74 0.12 15.36
N THR A 69 1.76 0.98 15.06
CA THR A 69 0.46 0.97 15.74
C THR A 69 -0.30 -0.31 15.47
N TRP A 70 -0.36 -0.74 14.19
CA TRP A 70 -1.03 -1.99 13.82
C TRP A 70 -0.26 -3.22 14.29
N TRP A 71 1.05 -3.19 14.23
CA TRP A 71 1.87 -4.28 14.78
C TRP A 71 1.62 -4.52 16.25
N ALA A 72 1.47 -3.47 17.04
CA ALA A 72 1.13 -3.57 18.45
C ALA A 72 -0.23 -4.24 18.71
N GLN A 73 -1.15 -4.21 17.74
CA GLN A 73 -2.48 -4.82 17.85
C GLN A 73 -2.56 -6.24 17.27
N ARG A 74 -1.49 -6.79 16.71
CA ARG A 74 -1.48 -8.06 15.97
C ARG A 74 -1.96 -9.30 16.74
N HIS A 75 -1.97 -9.23 18.06
CA HIS A 75 -2.42 -10.31 18.93
C HIS A 75 -3.90 -10.23 19.33
N ARG A 76 -4.60 -9.18 18.89
CA ARG A 76 -6.03 -9.05 19.20
C ARG A 76 -6.84 -10.03 18.33
N PRO A 77 -7.89 -10.68 18.90
CA PRO A 77 -8.64 -11.70 18.17
C PRO A 77 -9.40 -11.15 16.96
N ASN A 78 -9.62 -9.84 16.88
CA ASN A 78 -10.28 -9.15 15.78
C ASN A 78 -9.30 -8.42 14.84
N VAL A 79 -8.01 -8.73 14.89
CA VAL A 79 -6.98 -8.14 14.02
C VAL A 79 -6.22 -9.26 13.31
N LEU A 80 -6.22 -9.23 12.00
CA LEU A 80 -5.40 -10.11 11.17
C LEU A 80 -4.51 -9.27 10.25
N LEU A 81 -3.20 -9.36 10.43
CA LEU A 81 -2.26 -8.72 9.53
C LEU A 81 -2.02 -9.62 8.30
N VAL A 82 -2.11 -9.02 7.11
CA VAL A 82 -1.89 -9.68 5.83
C VAL A 82 -0.79 -8.95 5.09
N HIS A 83 0.22 -9.68 4.65
CA HIS A 83 1.35 -9.11 3.93
C HIS A 83 1.27 -9.42 2.44
N HIS A 84 1.58 -8.44 1.59
CA HIS A 84 1.51 -8.61 0.14
C HIS A 84 2.47 -9.69 -0.38
N ALA A 85 3.64 -9.87 0.23
CA ALA A 85 4.56 -10.92 -0.17
C ALA A 85 3.98 -12.32 0.08
N ASP A 86 3.28 -12.52 1.22
CA ASP A 86 2.61 -13.79 1.53
C ASP A 86 1.49 -14.07 0.51
N LEU A 87 0.64 -13.07 0.23
CA LEU A 87 -0.42 -13.18 -0.79
C LEU A 87 0.11 -13.49 -2.20
N THR A 88 1.29 -13.01 -2.55
CA THR A 88 1.88 -13.28 -3.87
C THR A 88 2.57 -14.63 -3.94
N SER A 89 3.10 -15.13 -2.82
CA SER A 89 3.77 -16.44 -2.75
C SER A 89 2.80 -17.60 -2.57
N ASP A 90 1.78 -17.44 -1.70
CA ASP A 90 0.74 -18.43 -1.43
C ASP A 90 -0.64 -17.78 -1.32
N ARG A 91 -1.20 -17.40 -2.46
CA ARG A 91 -2.54 -16.78 -2.49
C ARG A 91 -3.61 -17.69 -1.91
N ALA A 92 -3.59 -18.97 -2.24
CA ALA A 92 -4.63 -19.90 -1.78
C ALA A 92 -4.59 -20.07 -0.25
N GLY A 93 -3.42 -20.23 0.32
CA GLY A 93 -3.23 -20.32 1.77
C GLY A 93 -3.62 -19.05 2.51
N GLU A 94 -3.22 -17.88 2.01
CA GLU A 94 -3.58 -16.60 2.63
C GLU A 94 -5.09 -16.30 2.53
N MET A 95 -5.73 -16.64 1.41
CA MET A 95 -7.19 -16.52 1.28
C MET A 95 -7.92 -17.46 2.24
N ARG A 96 -7.40 -18.68 2.47
CA ARG A 96 -7.97 -19.60 3.44
C ARG A 96 -7.84 -19.03 4.86
N ARG A 97 -6.67 -18.53 5.22
CA ARG A 97 -6.44 -17.88 6.51
C ARG A 97 -7.39 -16.68 6.74
N LEU A 98 -7.67 -15.92 5.70
CA LEU A 98 -8.65 -14.83 5.73
C LEU A 98 -10.08 -15.35 5.94
N ALA A 99 -10.47 -16.41 5.20
CA ALA A 99 -11.81 -17.01 5.32
C ALA A 99 -12.02 -17.58 6.73
N ASP A 100 -11.03 -18.28 7.27
CA ASP A 100 -11.06 -18.84 8.62
C ASP A 100 -11.19 -17.74 9.69
N PHE A 101 -10.41 -16.65 9.54
CA PHE A 101 -10.47 -15.51 10.45
C PHE A 101 -11.83 -14.79 10.43
N LEU A 102 -12.46 -14.72 9.26
CA LEU A 102 -13.79 -14.11 9.08
C LEU A 102 -14.95 -15.08 9.32
N GLU A 103 -14.65 -16.33 9.69
CA GLU A 103 -15.64 -17.40 9.88
C GLU A 103 -16.52 -17.64 8.64
N ILE A 104 -15.95 -17.45 7.44
CA ILE A 104 -16.64 -17.64 6.16
C ILE A 104 -16.41 -19.06 5.64
N SER A 105 -17.47 -19.85 5.60
CA SER A 105 -17.45 -21.17 4.97
C SER A 105 -17.59 -21.04 3.45
N ILE A 106 -16.61 -21.56 2.71
CA ILE A 106 -16.60 -21.54 1.24
C ILE A 106 -16.66 -22.97 0.73
N PRO A 107 -17.63 -23.33 -0.13
CA PRO A 107 -17.72 -24.64 -0.75
C PRO A 107 -16.44 -24.99 -1.52
N ALA A 108 -16.01 -26.25 -1.42
CA ALA A 108 -14.74 -26.70 -2.01
C ALA A 108 -14.69 -26.52 -3.53
N GLU A 109 -15.82 -26.68 -4.20
CA GLU A 109 -15.96 -26.51 -5.65
C GLU A 109 -15.84 -25.04 -6.09
N VAL A 110 -16.13 -24.07 -5.23
CA VAL A 110 -16.04 -22.64 -5.53
C VAL A 110 -14.62 -22.10 -5.28
N TRP A 111 -13.89 -22.74 -4.38
CA TRP A 111 -12.59 -22.27 -3.90
C TRP A 111 -11.57 -21.99 -5.01
N PRO A 112 -11.33 -22.91 -5.99
CA PRO A 112 -10.37 -22.65 -7.06
C PRO A 112 -10.70 -21.40 -7.90
N HIS A 113 -11.98 -21.17 -8.16
CA HIS A 113 -12.46 -20.02 -8.93
C HIS A 113 -12.22 -18.70 -8.20
N LEU A 114 -12.40 -18.67 -6.87
CA LEU A 114 -12.11 -17.49 -6.07
C LEU A 114 -10.61 -17.18 -6.04
N VAL A 115 -9.77 -18.19 -5.89
CA VAL A 115 -8.31 -18.06 -5.91
C VAL A 115 -7.83 -17.54 -7.28
N GLU A 116 -8.41 -18.03 -8.38
CA GLU A 116 -8.09 -17.54 -9.72
C GLU A 116 -8.56 -16.09 -9.91
N ALA A 117 -9.79 -15.77 -9.52
CA ALA A 117 -10.36 -14.43 -9.62
C ALA A 117 -9.54 -13.38 -8.85
N ALA A 118 -9.01 -13.75 -7.68
CA ALA A 118 -8.11 -12.90 -6.88
C ALA A 118 -6.69 -12.79 -7.47
N GLY A 119 -6.41 -13.44 -8.60
CA GLY A 119 -5.12 -13.35 -9.28
C GLY A 119 -4.92 -12.01 -10.00
N PHE A 120 -3.67 -11.52 -10.04
CA PHE A 120 -3.35 -10.25 -10.70
C PHE A 120 -3.78 -10.20 -12.17
N ALA A 121 -3.63 -11.30 -12.91
CA ALA A 121 -4.05 -11.39 -14.30
C ALA A 121 -5.57 -11.22 -14.47
N SER A 122 -6.36 -11.86 -13.59
CA SER A 122 -7.82 -11.72 -13.57
C SER A 122 -8.25 -10.32 -13.18
N MET A 123 -7.70 -9.77 -12.08
CA MET A 123 -7.99 -8.40 -11.65
C MET A 123 -7.62 -7.37 -12.73
N ARG A 124 -6.52 -7.57 -13.47
CA ARG A 124 -6.13 -6.67 -14.54
C ARG A 124 -7.04 -6.77 -15.77
N ARG A 125 -7.50 -7.96 -16.10
CA ARG A 125 -8.46 -8.21 -17.20
C ARG A 125 -9.80 -7.55 -16.89
N ASP A 126 -10.28 -7.74 -15.68
CA ASP A 126 -11.62 -7.32 -15.23
C ASP A 126 -11.58 -5.94 -14.53
N GLY A 127 -10.43 -5.28 -14.56
CA GLY A 127 -10.10 -4.12 -13.76
C GLY A 127 -11.05 -2.94 -13.93
N ALA A 128 -11.57 -2.69 -15.14
CA ALA A 128 -12.52 -1.60 -15.35
C ALA A 128 -13.86 -1.87 -14.64
N ALA A 129 -14.34 -3.12 -14.68
CA ALA A 129 -15.56 -3.52 -13.98
C ALA A 129 -15.36 -3.49 -12.45
N LEU A 130 -14.21 -3.94 -11.97
CA LEU A 130 -13.86 -3.92 -10.54
C LEU A 130 -13.74 -2.50 -9.97
N MET A 131 -13.20 -1.57 -10.74
CA MET A 131 -13.03 -0.18 -10.30
C MET A 131 -14.32 0.64 -10.42
N GLY A 132 -15.23 0.26 -11.33
CA GLY A 132 -16.42 1.06 -11.59
C GLY A 132 -16.07 2.52 -11.93
N PRO A 133 -16.80 3.51 -11.39
CA PRO A 133 -16.53 4.93 -11.66
C PRO A 133 -15.11 5.39 -11.26
N ALA A 134 -14.47 4.75 -10.30
CA ALA A 134 -13.11 5.10 -9.87
C ALA A 134 -12.06 4.96 -10.99
N VAL A 135 -12.36 4.29 -12.08
CA VAL A 135 -11.49 4.20 -13.25
C VAL A 135 -11.17 5.57 -13.85
N GLU A 136 -12.10 6.53 -13.76
CA GLU A 136 -11.96 7.89 -14.29
C GLU A 136 -11.00 8.76 -13.48
N SER A 137 -10.68 8.35 -12.27
CA SER A 137 -9.70 9.04 -11.41
C SER A 137 -8.26 8.91 -11.91
N PHE A 138 -7.99 7.97 -12.86
CA PHE A 138 -6.63 7.67 -13.31
C PHE A 138 -6.44 7.94 -14.80
N ARG A 139 -5.38 8.69 -15.14
CA ARG A 139 -4.89 8.80 -16.52
C ARG A 139 -4.47 7.42 -17.01
N GLY A 140 -5.16 6.88 -18.00
CA GLY A 140 -4.98 5.50 -18.48
C GLY A 140 -5.82 4.44 -17.76
N GLY A 141 -6.75 4.87 -16.90
CA GLY A 141 -7.80 4.05 -16.32
C GLY A 141 -7.29 2.83 -15.54
N ALA A 142 -8.01 1.72 -15.65
CA ALA A 142 -7.69 0.46 -14.96
C ALA A 142 -6.27 -0.06 -15.25
N LYS A 143 -5.72 0.16 -16.45
CA LYS A 143 -4.34 -0.25 -16.77
C LYS A 143 -3.30 0.49 -15.97
N ARG A 144 -3.58 1.74 -15.59
CA ARG A 144 -2.71 2.51 -14.70
C ARG A 144 -2.78 2.01 -13.28
N PHE A 145 -3.97 1.69 -12.80
CA PHE A 145 -4.20 1.16 -11.46
C PHE A 145 -3.58 -0.24 -11.31
N PHE A 146 -3.98 -1.21 -12.13
CA PHE A 146 -3.42 -2.57 -12.17
C PHE A 146 -2.14 -2.59 -13.02
N ASN A 147 -1.04 -2.04 -12.48
CA ASN A 147 0.18 -1.81 -13.26
C ASN A 147 0.93 -3.11 -13.59
N ARG A 148 1.72 -3.67 -12.67
CA ARG A 148 2.60 -4.83 -12.95
C ARG A 148 2.42 -6.02 -12.00
N GLY A 149 1.91 -5.81 -10.78
CA GLY A 149 1.67 -6.87 -9.79
C GLY A 149 2.93 -7.63 -9.36
N SER A 150 4.09 -6.99 -9.37
CA SER A 150 5.36 -7.60 -8.97
C SER A 150 6.08 -6.80 -7.89
N ASN A 151 6.74 -7.53 -6.98
CA ASN A 151 7.56 -6.96 -5.91
C ASN A 151 8.99 -6.64 -6.39
N GLY A 152 9.75 -5.90 -5.58
CA GLY A 152 11.18 -5.65 -5.80
C GLY A 152 11.51 -4.65 -6.91
N ARG A 153 10.54 -3.96 -7.47
CA ARG A 153 10.72 -2.97 -8.55
C ARG A 153 11.47 -1.70 -8.14
N TRP A 154 11.63 -1.48 -6.88
CA TRP A 154 12.37 -0.36 -6.30
C TRP A 154 13.89 -0.53 -6.41
N ARG A 155 14.37 -1.78 -6.59
CA ARG A 155 15.81 -2.07 -6.67
C ARG A 155 16.44 -1.34 -7.83
N GLY A 156 17.51 -0.61 -7.54
CA GLY A 156 18.24 0.20 -8.53
C GLY A 156 17.53 1.51 -8.92
N LEU A 157 16.41 1.87 -8.27
CA LEU A 157 15.72 3.15 -8.51
C LEU A 157 16.05 4.21 -7.46
N PHE A 158 16.38 3.81 -6.24
CA PHE A 158 16.57 4.74 -5.13
C PHE A 158 18.06 5.01 -4.88
N ARG A 159 18.34 6.16 -4.29
CA ARG A 159 19.69 6.59 -3.92
C ARG A 159 20.14 5.81 -2.68
N ASP A 160 21.42 5.49 -2.58
CA ASP A 160 21.99 4.78 -1.43
C ASP A 160 21.78 5.56 -0.12
N GLU A 161 21.86 6.88 -0.16
CA GLU A 161 21.59 7.76 0.98
C GLU A 161 20.14 7.67 1.48
N ASP A 162 19.15 7.56 0.57
CA ASP A 162 17.75 7.41 0.93
C ASP A 162 17.46 6.01 1.47
N LEU A 163 18.13 4.98 0.96
CA LEU A 163 18.05 3.64 1.52
C LEU A 163 18.65 3.58 2.93
N ALA A 164 19.79 4.20 3.16
CA ALA A 164 20.38 4.30 4.49
C ALA A 164 19.50 5.09 5.47
N LEU A 165 18.83 6.16 5.02
CA LEU A 165 17.86 6.90 5.82
C LEU A 165 16.64 6.06 6.16
N TYR A 166 16.13 5.27 5.20
CA TYR A 166 15.03 4.33 5.43
C TYR A 166 15.38 3.29 6.49
N ASP A 167 16.55 2.67 6.38
CA ASP A 167 17.03 1.69 7.35
C ASP A 167 17.20 2.30 8.75
N ALA A 168 17.75 3.51 8.84
CA ALA A 168 17.88 4.23 10.09
C ALA A 168 16.51 4.55 10.74
N LYS A 169 15.52 4.97 9.94
CA LYS A 169 14.15 5.20 10.42
C LYS A 169 13.48 3.92 10.90
N ILE A 170 13.62 2.80 10.18
CA ILE A 170 13.14 1.49 10.63
C ILE A 170 13.74 1.15 11.99
N ALA A 171 15.07 1.19 12.11
CA ALA A 171 15.76 0.83 13.34
C ALA A 171 15.38 1.72 14.53
N ALA A 172 15.07 3.00 14.29
CA ALA A 172 14.67 3.94 15.34
C ALA A 172 13.19 3.82 15.76
N THR A 173 12.32 3.27 14.91
CA THR A 173 10.86 3.38 15.11
C THR A 173 10.13 2.06 15.24
N LEU A 174 10.66 0.98 14.67
CA LEU A 174 10.00 -0.33 14.64
C LEU A 174 10.75 -1.36 15.50
N GLU A 175 9.99 -2.21 16.16
CA GLU A 175 10.55 -3.40 16.81
C GLU A 175 11.19 -4.33 15.76
N PRO A 176 12.26 -5.07 16.10
CA PRO A 176 12.96 -5.92 15.14
C PRO A 176 12.09 -6.96 14.44
N ASP A 177 11.10 -7.52 15.12
CA ASP A 177 10.15 -8.48 14.55
C ASP A 177 9.15 -7.80 13.60
N CYS A 178 8.71 -6.58 13.92
CA CYS A 178 7.92 -5.74 13.03
C CYS A 178 8.68 -5.43 11.74
N ALA A 179 9.94 -5.01 11.86
CA ALA A 179 10.80 -4.69 10.72
C ALA A 179 11.02 -5.91 9.81
N ARG A 180 11.24 -7.10 10.37
CA ARG A 180 11.36 -8.34 9.58
C ARG A 180 10.05 -8.69 8.86
N TRP A 181 8.92 -8.59 9.56
CA TRP A 181 7.61 -8.83 8.96
C TRP A 181 7.34 -7.85 7.82
N LEU A 182 7.62 -6.57 8.02
CA LEU A 182 7.43 -5.54 7.01
C LEU A 182 8.29 -5.78 5.75
N ALA A 183 9.50 -6.31 5.92
CA ALA A 183 10.40 -6.61 4.82
C ALA A 183 9.98 -7.82 3.96
N GLY A 184 9.37 -8.84 4.56
CA GLY A 184 9.17 -10.10 3.84
C GLY A 184 7.92 -10.90 4.22
N GLY A 185 7.03 -10.37 5.06
CA GLY A 185 5.82 -11.06 5.49
C GLY A 185 6.07 -12.01 6.67
N ARG A 186 5.07 -12.85 6.98
CA ARG A 186 5.11 -13.73 8.15
C ARG A 186 6.17 -14.83 8.06
N HIS A 187 6.54 -15.25 6.85
CA HIS A 187 7.58 -16.27 6.65
C HIS A 187 9.00 -15.72 6.87
N ALA A 188 9.19 -14.40 6.83
CA ALA A 188 10.47 -13.76 7.13
C ALA A 188 10.60 -13.38 8.61
N ALA A 189 9.49 -13.36 9.37
CA ALA A 189 9.46 -12.98 10.77
C ALA A 189 9.63 -14.17 11.74
N GLY A 190 9.61 -15.41 11.22
CA GLY A 190 9.78 -16.66 11.98
C GLY A 190 11.23 -17.05 12.23
#